data_fb039dd98cde14d9198c2eb1a1090d6b
#
_entry.id   fb039dd98cde14d9198c2eb1a1090d6b
#
_cell.length_a   1.000
_cell.length_b   1.000
_cell.length_c   1.000
_cell.angle_alpha   90.00
_cell.angle_beta   90.00
_cell.angle_gamma   90.00
#
_symmetry.space_group_name_H-M   'P 1'
#
loop_
_entity.id
_entity.type
_entity.pdbx_description
1 polymer ?
#
loop_
_entity_poly.entity_id
_entity_poly.type
_entity_poly.pdbx_seq_one_letter_code
_entity_poly.pdbx_strand_id
1 'polypeptide(L)'
;MSELETHEKVAGLAGKLGLSLSYDLVQAELSGFSDSVVVLRPDEGTLAYLEGAPRARHGAVVTWLHHRLRGLLSDFDINGYLGTYPLFVLSTAQWRELGISPTGAGHLLDVGAGRGDVTGELGRLFGKVTAVETSRGMARRLRRQGYRVLERDLGEDDLDERFDAVSLLNVLDRCDRPLSLLARARQVLRPGGQLIIALVLPYRPFVYRGGHSSAPSERLPITKKTFEAAARDFISLALLPLGLRVQTISRTPYLSGGDSAHALYELDDLIVVAEAVGEPPPILGRR
;
A
#
# COMPACT_ATOMS: atom_id res chain seq x y z
N MET A 1 -15.41 -20.40 -12.30
CA MET A 1 -15.70 -20.86 -10.93
C MET A 1 -16.76 -19.95 -10.37
N SER A 2 -17.71 -20.43 -9.59
CA SER A 2 -18.70 -19.54 -8.93
C SER A 2 -18.02 -18.77 -7.78
N GLU A 3 -18.59 -17.62 -7.40
CA GLU A 3 -18.06 -16.83 -6.25
C GLU A 3 -18.05 -17.67 -4.97
N LEU A 4 -19.10 -18.48 -4.75
CA LEU A 4 -19.21 -19.35 -3.57
C LEU A 4 -18.07 -20.40 -3.53
N GLU A 5 -17.79 -21.04 -4.66
CA GLU A 5 -16.69 -22.01 -4.77
C GLU A 5 -15.32 -21.35 -4.53
N THR A 6 -15.13 -20.10 -4.99
CA THR A 6 -13.91 -19.34 -4.75
C THR A 6 -13.74 -19.04 -3.27
N HIS A 7 -14.79 -18.58 -2.59
CA HIS A 7 -14.77 -18.29 -1.14
C HIS A 7 -14.45 -19.52 -0.31
N GLU A 8 -15.08 -20.67 -0.60
CA GLU A 8 -14.82 -21.92 0.11
C GLU A 8 -13.36 -22.39 -0.06
N LYS A 9 -12.83 -22.30 -1.28
CA LYS A 9 -11.42 -22.64 -1.55
C LYS A 9 -10.46 -21.72 -0.85
N VAL A 10 -10.70 -20.40 -0.89
CA VAL A 10 -9.87 -19.40 -0.20
C VAL A 10 -9.89 -19.67 1.31
N ALA A 11 -11.06 -19.86 1.92
CA ALA A 11 -11.18 -20.14 3.35
C ALA A 11 -10.45 -21.44 3.74
N GLY A 12 -10.62 -22.50 2.95
CA GLY A 12 -9.92 -23.77 3.19
C GLY A 12 -8.40 -23.67 3.08
N LEU A 13 -7.89 -22.88 2.12
CA LEU A 13 -6.47 -22.68 1.93
C LEU A 13 -5.89 -21.74 3.00
N ALA A 14 -6.59 -20.65 3.33
CA ALA A 14 -6.22 -19.73 4.40
C ALA A 14 -6.08 -20.46 5.74
N GLY A 15 -7.06 -21.29 6.11
CA GLY A 15 -6.99 -22.11 7.31
C GLY A 15 -5.77 -23.04 7.35
N LYS A 16 -5.40 -23.67 6.23
CA LYS A 16 -4.18 -24.50 6.14
C LYS A 16 -2.89 -23.68 6.28
N LEU A 17 -2.92 -22.41 5.93
CA LEU A 17 -1.80 -21.47 6.02
C LEU A 17 -1.76 -20.72 7.36
N GLY A 18 -2.77 -20.89 8.23
CA GLY A 18 -2.89 -20.21 9.52
C GLY A 18 -3.28 -18.74 9.39
N LEU A 19 -4.00 -18.37 8.31
CA LEU A 19 -4.46 -17.01 8.02
C LEU A 19 -5.94 -16.85 8.40
N SER A 20 -6.35 -15.62 8.78
CA SER A 20 -7.74 -15.27 9.12
C SER A 20 -8.48 -14.57 7.99
N LEU A 21 -7.80 -13.80 7.17
CA LEU A 21 -8.30 -13.02 6.03
C LEU A 21 -9.51 -12.14 6.40
N SER A 22 -9.29 -11.17 7.29
CA SER A 22 -10.34 -10.27 7.73
C SER A 22 -10.66 -9.19 6.68
N TYR A 23 -11.93 -9.12 6.26
CA TYR A 23 -12.48 -8.05 5.40
C TYR A 23 -13.57 -7.25 6.13
N ASP A 24 -13.94 -7.64 7.33
CA ASP A 24 -15.07 -7.07 8.04
C ASP A 24 -14.72 -5.71 8.64
N LEU A 25 -15.65 -4.76 8.47
CA LEU A 25 -15.65 -3.44 9.07
C LEU A 25 -16.92 -3.23 9.87
N VAL A 26 -16.80 -2.74 11.10
CA VAL A 26 -17.93 -2.34 11.92
C VAL A 26 -18.39 -0.93 11.47
N GLN A 27 -19.27 -0.90 10.48
CA GLN A 27 -19.74 0.32 9.83
C GLN A 27 -20.27 1.37 10.84
N ALA A 28 -20.96 0.93 11.90
CA ALA A 28 -21.47 1.81 12.94
C ALA A 28 -20.36 2.59 13.69
N GLU A 29 -19.14 2.05 13.77
CA GLU A 29 -18.00 2.70 14.40
C GLU A 29 -17.31 3.74 13.50
N LEU A 30 -17.64 3.76 12.21
CA LEU A 30 -17.17 4.74 11.21
C LEU A 30 -18.20 5.87 11.03
N SER A 31 -18.75 6.39 12.14
CA SER A 31 -19.72 7.47 12.12
C SER A 31 -19.23 8.68 11.31
N GLY A 32 -20.08 9.19 10.40
CA GLY A 32 -19.74 10.25 9.43
C GLY A 32 -19.15 9.73 8.11
N PHE A 33 -18.80 8.43 8.03
CA PHE A 33 -18.24 7.79 6.82
C PHE A 33 -18.94 6.48 6.47
N SER A 34 -20.06 6.16 7.12
CA SER A 34 -20.77 4.89 6.95
C SER A 34 -21.11 4.60 5.49
N ASP A 35 -21.53 5.63 4.75
CA ASP A 35 -21.96 5.49 3.35
C ASP A 35 -20.77 5.25 2.38
N SER A 36 -19.55 5.46 2.85
CA SER A 36 -18.31 5.21 2.09
C SER A 36 -17.75 3.81 2.32
N VAL A 37 -18.34 3.01 3.20
CA VAL A 37 -17.83 1.66 3.52
C VAL A 37 -18.19 0.68 2.42
N VAL A 38 -17.17 0.01 1.87
CA VAL A 38 -17.29 -1.11 0.94
C VAL A 38 -16.66 -2.35 1.59
N VAL A 39 -17.45 -3.39 1.78
CA VAL A 39 -16.96 -4.67 2.32
C VAL A 39 -16.60 -5.58 1.16
N LEU A 40 -15.31 -5.75 0.94
CA LEU A 40 -14.77 -6.66 -0.06
C LEU A 40 -14.88 -8.11 0.37
N ARG A 41 -14.65 -8.99 -0.58
CA ARG A 41 -14.57 -10.44 -0.36
C ARG A 41 -13.35 -11.00 -1.08
N PRO A 42 -12.80 -12.13 -0.61
CA PRO A 42 -11.74 -12.81 -1.33
C PRO A 42 -12.24 -13.25 -2.71
N ASP A 43 -11.40 -13.08 -3.72
CA ASP A 43 -11.69 -13.37 -5.12
C ASP A 43 -10.69 -14.37 -5.74
N GLU A 44 -10.77 -14.58 -7.05
CA GLU A 44 -9.84 -15.45 -7.79
C GLU A 44 -8.38 -14.95 -7.71
N GLY A 45 -8.15 -13.62 -7.62
CA GLY A 45 -6.82 -13.06 -7.43
C GLY A 45 -6.25 -13.40 -6.06
N THR A 46 -7.07 -13.31 -5.01
CA THR A 46 -6.72 -13.76 -3.66
C THR A 46 -6.37 -15.24 -3.66
N LEU A 47 -7.21 -16.08 -4.30
CA LEU A 47 -6.96 -17.52 -4.40
C LEU A 47 -5.64 -17.82 -5.11
N ALA A 48 -5.39 -17.20 -6.26
CA ALA A 48 -4.17 -17.41 -7.04
C ALA A 48 -2.90 -17.03 -6.26
N TYR A 49 -2.97 -15.94 -5.48
CA TYR A 49 -1.86 -15.55 -4.60
C TYR A 49 -1.60 -16.60 -3.51
N LEU A 50 -2.63 -17.08 -2.82
CA LEU A 50 -2.50 -18.11 -1.78
C LEU A 50 -1.99 -19.43 -2.33
N GLU A 51 -2.41 -19.86 -3.52
CA GLU A 51 -1.92 -21.07 -4.19
C GLU A 51 -0.43 -20.95 -4.59
N GLY A 52 0.04 -19.75 -4.87
CA GLY A 52 1.44 -19.45 -5.18
C GLY A 52 2.35 -19.41 -3.96
N ALA A 53 1.81 -19.13 -2.77
CA ALA A 53 2.57 -18.90 -1.55
C ALA A 53 3.53 -20.03 -1.12
N PRO A 54 3.13 -21.31 -1.16
CA PRO A 54 4.05 -22.41 -0.78
C PRO A 54 5.28 -22.51 -1.68
N ARG A 55 5.17 -22.02 -2.93
CA ARG A 55 6.26 -22.05 -3.93
C ARG A 55 7.25 -20.90 -3.74
N ALA A 56 6.85 -19.86 -3.02
CA ALA A 56 7.66 -18.66 -2.79
C ALA A 56 8.59 -18.75 -1.56
N ARG A 57 8.63 -19.91 -0.86
CA ARG A 57 9.54 -20.13 0.28
C ARG A 57 11.00 -20.02 -0.18
N HIS A 58 11.73 -19.17 0.49
CA HIS A 58 13.14 -18.96 0.18
C HIS A 58 13.98 -20.13 0.68
N GLY A 59 14.82 -20.67 -0.22
CA GLY A 59 15.81 -21.69 0.17
C GLY A 59 16.87 -21.13 1.13
N ALA A 60 17.52 -22.02 1.89
CA ALA A 60 18.58 -21.67 2.86
C ALA A 60 19.68 -20.79 2.25
N VAL A 61 19.95 -20.93 0.95
CA VAL A 61 20.97 -20.13 0.22
C VAL A 61 20.55 -18.66 0.15
N VAL A 62 19.28 -18.37 -0.14
CA VAL A 62 18.76 -16.99 -0.22
C VAL A 62 18.78 -16.35 1.16
N THR A 63 18.38 -17.08 2.20
CA THR A 63 18.43 -16.61 3.59
C THR A 63 19.87 -16.32 4.02
N TRP A 64 20.83 -17.21 3.69
CA TRP A 64 22.25 -17.02 3.97
C TRP A 64 22.79 -15.76 3.24
N LEU A 65 22.45 -15.59 1.95
CA LEU A 65 22.90 -14.45 1.15
C LEU A 65 22.31 -13.14 1.70
N HIS A 66 21.04 -13.16 2.12
CA HIS A 66 20.39 -12.02 2.78
C HIS A 66 21.16 -11.59 4.05
N HIS A 67 21.50 -12.53 4.91
CA HIS A 67 22.30 -12.25 6.12
C HIS A 67 23.68 -11.70 5.81
N ARG A 68 24.34 -12.18 4.76
CA ARG A 68 25.68 -11.69 4.37
C ARG A 68 25.66 -10.29 3.78
N LEU A 69 24.58 -9.91 3.10
CA LEU A 69 24.44 -8.59 2.45
C LEU A 69 23.97 -7.49 3.42
N ARG A 70 23.37 -7.84 4.56
CA ARG A 70 22.90 -6.87 5.57
C ARG A 70 23.97 -5.91 6.09
N GLY A 71 25.22 -6.29 6.04
CA GLY A 71 26.35 -5.41 6.42
C GLY A 71 26.71 -4.33 5.39
N LEU A 72 26.21 -4.46 4.14
CA LEU A 72 26.58 -3.61 3.02
C LEU A 72 25.40 -2.89 2.36
N LEU A 73 24.20 -3.44 2.45
CA LEU A 73 22.98 -2.97 1.79
C LEU A 73 21.82 -2.92 2.77
N SER A 74 20.84 -2.07 2.51
CA SER A 74 19.58 -2.08 3.28
C SER A 74 18.79 -3.37 3.01
N ASP A 75 17.95 -3.81 3.96
CA ASP A 75 17.07 -4.97 3.78
C ASP A 75 16.14 -4.77 2.56
N PHE A 76 15.74 -3.53 2.27
CA PHE A 76 14.95 -3.18 1.09
C PHE A 76 15.72 -3.41 -0.22
N ASP A 77 16.99 -2.98 -0.27
CA ASP A 77 17.82 -3.22 -1.45
C ASP A 77 18.09 -4.70 -1.66
N ILE A 78 18.39 -5.43 -0.57
CA ILE A 78 18.61 -6.88 -0.62
C ILE A 78 17.36 -7.59 -1.14
N ASN A 79 16.18 -7.25 -0.62
CA ASN A 79 14.91 -7.82 -1.07
C ASN A 79 14.62 -7.46 -2.53
N GLY A 80 14.96 -6.24 -2.97
CA GLY A 80 14.89 -5.83 -4.37
C GLY A 80 15.75 -6.68 -5.29
N TYR A 81 17.00 -6.94 -4.91
CA TYR A 81 17.94 -7.77 -5.68
C TYR A 81 17.57 -9.25 -5.69
N LEU A 82 17.19 -9.79 -4.53
CA LEU A 82 16.87 -11.22 -4.38
C LEU A 82 15.45 -11.59 -4.83
N GLY A 83 14.57 -10.58 -4.95
CA GLY A 83 13.17 -10.84 -5.32
C GLY A 83 12.39 -11.58 -4.24
N THR A 84 12.73 -11.37 -2.98
CA THR A 84 12.13 -12.03 -1.82
C THR A 84 10.83 -11.35 -1.37
N TYR A 85 9.95 -12.09 -0.71
CA TYR A 85 8.71 -11.62 -0.07
C TYR A 85 7.71 -10.95 -1.03
N PRO A 86 7.03 -11.73 -1.92
CA PRO A 86 5.94 -11.20 -2.73
C PRO A 86 4.83 -10.63 -1.85
N LEU A 87 4.22 -9.52 -2.30
CA LEU A 87 3.21 -8.78 -1.56
C LEU A 87 1.88 -8.85 -2.30
N PHE A 88 0.78 -8.92 -1.54
CA PHE A 88 -0.57 -8.83 -2.07
C PHE A 88 -1.44 -8.01 -1.13
N VAL A 89 -2.17 -7.06 -1.67
CA VAL A 89 -3.18 -6.26 -0.98
C VAL A 89 -4.54 -6.56 -1.58
N LEU A 90 -4.73 -6.25 -2.86
CA LEU A 90 -5.97 -6.44 -3.60
C LEU A 90 -5.68 -6.86 -5.05
N SER A 91 -6.56 -7.65 -5.61
CA SER A 91 -6.60 -7.94 -7.05
C SER A 91 -7.04 -6.72 -7.86
N THR A 92 -6.81 -6.75 -9.16
CA THR A 92 -7.32 -5.72 -10.09
C THR A 92 -8.85 -5.59 -10.03
N ALA A 93 -9.58 -6.70 -9.82
CA ALA A 93 -11.02 -6.69 -9.71
C ALA A 93 -11.49 -5.98 -8.43
N GLN A 94 -10.87 -6.29 -7.30
CA GLN A 94 -11.15 -5.65 -6.01
C GLN A 94 -10.81 -4.15 -6.04
N TRP A 95 -9.70 -3.74 -6.67
CA TRP A 95 -9.39 -2.31 -6.87
C TRP A 95 -10.49 -1.60 -7.66
N ARG A 96 -11.06 -2.23 -8.69
CA ARG A 96 -12.17 -1.67 -9.47
C ARG A 96 -13.45 -1.56 -8.63
N GLU A 97 -13.73 -2.55 -7.79
CA GLU A 97 -14.88 -2.55 -6.89
C GLU A 97 -14.86 -1.37 -5.90
N LEU A 98 -13.66 -0.91 -5.50
CA LEU A 98 -13.47 0.28 -4.66
C LEU A 98 -13.66 1.60 -5.41
N GLY A 99 -14.13 1.58 -6.65
CA GLY A 99 -14.41 2.78 -7.42
C GLY A 99 -13.18 3.40 -8.10
N ILE A 100 -12.09 2.64 -8.25
CA ILE A 100 -10.93 3.11 -9.00
C ILE A 100 -11.20 2.91 -10.49
N SER A 101 -11.59 3.99 -11.13
CA SER A 101 -11.93 4.04 -12.56
C SER A 101 -11.40 5.35 -13.13
N PRO A 102 -10.15 5.40 -13.55
CA PRO A 102 -9.62 6.60 -14.17
C PRO A 102 -10.34 6.92 -15.48
N THR A 103 -10.64 8.19 -15.71
CA THR A 103 -11.19 8.65 -16.99
C THR A 103 -10.15 8.50 -18.09
N GLY A 104 -10.49 7.82 -19.16
CA GLY A 104 -9.58 7.58 -20.29
C GLY A 104 -8.42 6.68 -19.94
N ALA A 105 -7.22 7.00 -20.45
CA ALA A 105 -6.01 6.21 -20.21
C ALA A 105 -5.33 6.46 -18.85
N GLY A 106 -5.85 7.34 -18.01
CA GLY A 106 -5.37 7.70 -16.67
C GLY A 106 -3.86 7.53 -16.38
N HIS A 107 -3.26 8.45 -15.62
CA HIS A 107 -1.86 8.36 -15.22
C HIS A 107 -1.76 8.18 -13.70
N LEU A 108 -1.27 7.02 -13.26
CA LEU A 108 -0.99 6.70 -11.86
C LEU A 108 0.44 7.09 -11.48
N LEU A 109 0.60 7.74 -10.33
CA LEU A 109 1.87 7.84 -9.61
C LEU A 109 1.82 6.87 -8.42
N ASP A 110 2.62 5.83 -8.43
CA ASP A 110 2.74 4.89 -7.32
C ASP A 110 3.98 5.21 -6.49
N VAL A 111 3.79 5.63 -5.24
CA VAL A 111 4.85 6.12 -4.37
C VAL A 111 5.23 5.03 -3.36
N GLY A 112 6.53 4.70 -3.32
CA GLY A 112 7.02 3.55 -2.56
C GLY A 112 6.63 2.23 -3.22
N ALA A 113 6.71 2.17 -4.55
CA ALA A 113 6.24 1.04 -5.35
C ALA A 113 6.93 -0.31 -5.02
N GLY A 114 8.06 -0.28 -4.33
CA GLY A 114 8.77 -1.46 -3.87
C GLY A 114 9.11 -2.43 -5.00
N ARG A 115 8.67 -3.68 -4.87
CA ARG A 115 8.88 -4.73 -5.87
C ARG A 115 8.00 -4.61 -7.12
N GLY A 116 6.94 -3.81 -7.05
CA GLY A 116 5.95 -3.67 -8.11
C GLY A 116 4.85 -4.73 -8.09
N ASP A 117 4.78 -5.58 -7.06
CA ASP A 117 3.75 -6.64 -7.00
C ASP A 117 2.35 -6.03 -6.88
N VAL A 118 2.15 -5.10 -5.95
CA VAL A 118 0.88 -4.39 -5.74
C VAL A 118 0.64 -3.37 -6.86
N THR A 119 1.71 -2.65 -7.29
CA THR A 119 1.68 -1.77 -8.46
C THR A 119 1.15 -2.50 -9.70
N GLY A 120 1.53 -3.77 -9.89
CA GLY A 120 1.10 -4.59 -11.02
C GLY A 120 -0.41 -4.83 -11.05
N GLU A 121 -1.05 -5.04 -9.90
CA GLU A 121 -2.50 -5.23 -9.82
C GLU A 121 -3.27 -3.91 -10.01
N LEU A 122 -2.89 -2.86 -9.29
CA LEU A 122 -3.52 -1.54 -9.39
C LEU A 122 -3.25 -0.89 -10.75
N GLY A 123 -2.03 -1.00 -11.25
CA GLY A 123 -1.58 -0.35 -12.49
C GLY A 123 -2.30 -0.80 -13.74
N ARG A 124 -2.90 -2.02 -13.75
CA ARG A 124 -3.72 -2.52 -14.87
C ARG A 124 -4.97 -1.67 -15.13
N LEU A 125 -5.40 -0.86 -14.16
CA LEU A 125 -6.53 0.06 -14.32
C LEU A 125 -6.14 1.37 -15.03
N PHE A 126 -4.85 1.63 -15.23
CA PHE A 126 -4.34 2.88 -15.76
C PHE A 126 -3.60 2.67 -17.08
N GLY A 127 -3.68 3.66 -17.97
CA GLY A 127 -2.94 3.64 -19.24
C GLY A 127 -1.46 3.94 -19.08
N LYS A 128 -1.08 4.62 -18.00
CA LYS A 128 0.31 4.98 -17.69
C LYS A 128 0.57 4.87 -16.19
N VAL A 129 1.70 4.29 -15.82
CA VAL A 129 2.17 4.20 -14.43
C VAL A 129 3.57 4.79 -14.33
N THR A 130 3.75 5.69 -13.38
CA THR A 130 5.07 6.17 -12.94
C THR A 130 5.27 5.73 -11.48
N ALA A 131 6.36 5.06 -11.20
CA ALA A 131 6.72 4.62 -9.86
C ALA A 131 7.74 5.59 -9.24
N VAL A 132 7.56 5.90 -7.96
CA VAL A 132 8.56 6.61 -7.13
C VAL A 132 9.14 5.60 -6.14
N GLU A 133 10.47 5.48 -6.11
CA GLU A 133 11.12 4.51 -5.25
C GLU A 133 12.52 5.00 -4.87
N THR A 134 12.84 4.96 -3.58
CA THR A 134 14.12 5.41 -3.03
C THR A 134 15.21 4.35 -3.08
N SER A 135 14.82 3.07 -2.99
CA SER A 135 15.74 1.93 -3.09
C SER A 135 16.19 1.71 -4.53
N ARG A 136 17.51 1.79 -4.77
CA ARG A 136 18.10 1.54 -6.10
C ARG A 136 17.84 0.10 -6.61
N GLY A 137 17.83 -0.87 -5.70
CA GLY A 137 17.55 -2.27 -6.02
C GLY A 137 16.12 -2.45 -6.53
N MET A 138 15.14 -1.88 -5.82
CA MET A 138 13.74 -1.88 -6.22
C MET A 138 13.50 -1.07 -7.49
N ALA A 139 14.07 0.13 -7.60
CA ALA A 139 13.97 0.97 -8.78
C ALA A 139 14.48 0.26 -10.06
N ARG A 140 15.62 -0.46 -9.96
CA ARG A 140 16.14 -1.26 -11.07
C ARG A 140 15.19 -2.40 -11.46
N ARG A 141 14.55 -3.05 -10.48
CA ARG A 141 13.55 -4.09 -10.70
C ARG A 141 12.32 -3.55 -11.42
N LEU A 142 11.77 -2.43 -10.94
CA LEU A 142 10.62 -1.75 -11.56
C LEU A 142 10.89 -1.35 -13.01
N ARG A 143 12.09 -0.83 -13.32
CA ARG A 143 12.49 -0.53 -14.72
C ARG A 143 12.52 -1.78 -15.61
N ARG A 144 12.96 -2.92 -15.07
CA ARG A 144 12.94 -4.20 -15.81
C ARG A 144 11.51 -4.71 -16.08
N GLN A 145 10.56 -4.31 -15.24
CA GLN A 145 9.13 -4.58 -15.43
C GLN A 145 8.47 -3.58 -16.42
N GLY A 146 9.23 -2.59 -16.92
CA GLY A 146 8.75 -1.62 -17.91
C GLY A 146 8.18 -0.32 -17.33
N TYR A 147 8.25 -0.11 -16.00
CA TYR A 147 7.78 1.12 -15.38
C TYR A 147 8.74 2.30 -15.63
N ARG A 148 8.18 3.51 -15.80
CA ARG A 148 8.93 4.75 -15.60
C ARG A 148 9.18 4.90 -14.09
N VAL A 149 10.46 5.06 -13.70
CA VAL A 149 10.83 5.13 -12.28
C VAL A 149 11.56 6.42 -11.97
N LEU A 150 11.09 7.13 -10.96
CA LEU A 150 11.72 8.28 -10.34
C LEU A 150 12.41 7.83 -9.05
N GLU A 151 13.75 7.84 -9.04
CA GLU A 151 14.54 7.51 -7.84
C GLU A 151 14.66 8.76 -6.97
N ARG A 152 13.63 9.00 -6.13
CA ARG A 152 13.58 10.17 -5.22
C ARG A 152 12.64 9.92 -4.05
N ASP A 153 12.74 10.77 -3.04
CA ASP A 153 11.78 10.86 -1.95
C ASP A 153 10.74 11.95 -2.25
N LEU A 154 9.50 11.57 -2.53
CA LEU A 154 8.43 12.53 -2.80
C LEU A 154 8.14 13.43 -1.59
N GLY A 155 8.40 12.97 -0.37
CA GLY A 155 8.22 13.78 0.84
C GLY A 155 9.19 14.97 0.91
N GLU A 156 10.31 14.91 0.21
CA GLU A 156 11.36 15.92 0.20
C GLU A 156 11.48 16.68 -1.13
N ASP A 157 11.20 16.00 -2.24
CA ASP A 157 11.40 16.53 -3.59
C ASP A 157 10.10 17.08 -4.19
N ASP A 158 10.20 18.17 -4.94
CA ASP A 158 9.11 18.71 -5.73
C ASP A 158 8.96 17.94 -7.05
N LEU A 159 7.71 17.76 -7.48
CA LEU A 159 7.37 17.15 -8.76
C LEU A 159 6.34 18.04 -9.47
N ASP A 160 6.73 18.59 -10.63
CA ASP A 160 5.86 19.51 -11.40
C ASP A 160 4.77 18.79 -12.18
N GLU A 161 4.92 17.48 -12.42
CA GLU A 161 3.96 16.66 -13.15
C GLU A 161 2.70 16.39 -12.30
N ARG A 162 1.51 16.37 -12.96
CA ARG A 162 0.23 16.09 -12.32
C ARG A 162 -0.34 14.76 -12.76
N PHE A 163 -1.01 14.07 -11.85
CA PHE A 163 -1.50 12.71 -12.02
C PHE A 163 -3.00 12.61 -11.80
N ASP A 164 -3.64 11.65 -12.47
CA ASP A 164 -5.06 11.35 -12.29
C ASP A 164 -5.29 10.56 -11.00
N ALA A 165 -4.28 9.79 -10.60
CA ALA A 165 -4.27 9.10 -9.31
C ALA A 165 -2.87 9.07 -8.71
N VAL A 166 -2.80 9.06 -7.38
CA VAL A 166 -1.59 8.81 -6.59
C VAL A 166 -1.88 7.68 -5.62
N SER A 167 -1.00 6.67 -5.55
CA SER A 167 -1.09 5.60 -4.57
C SER A 167 0.01 5.68 -3.52
N LEU A 168 -0.36 5.44 -2.26
CA LEU A 168 0.49 5.34 -1.08
C LEU A 168 0.16 4.01 -0.39
N LEU A 169 0.74 2.92 -0.90
CA LEU A 169 0.39 1.56 -0.47
C LEU A 169 1.42 1.05 0.54
N ASN A 170 1.04 1.05 1.82
CA ASN A 170 1.88 0.61 2.95
C ASN A 170 3.23 1.33 3.05
N VAL A 171 3.24 2.63 2.73
CA VAL A 171 4.42 3.50 2.82
C VAL A 171 4.34 4.48 3.99
N LEU A 172 3.14 4.88 4.42
CA LEU A 172 2.96 5.94 5.43
C LEU A 172 3.41 5.53 6.84
N ASP A 173 3.46 4.24 7.12
CA ASP A 173 3.96 3.69 8.39
C ASP A 173 5.44 3.29 8.32
N ARG A 174 6.10 3.52 7.18
CA ARG A 174 7.50 3.17 6.88
C ARG A 174 8.34 4.33 6.38
N CYS A 175 7.76 5.52 6.18
CA CYS A 175 8.48 6.72 5.77
C CYS A 175 8.74 7.66 6.96
N ASP A 176 9.74 8.50 6.82
CA ASP A 176 10.17 9.40 7.90
C ASP A 176 9.20 10.58 8.11
N ARG A 177 8.56 11.05 7.05
CA ARG A 177 7.72 12.25 7.03
C ARG A 177 6.35 11.98 6.38
N PRO A 178 5.46 11.17 7.01
CA PRO A 178 4.20 10.76 6.41
C PRO A 178 3.21 11.91 6.17
N LEU A 179 3.20 12.95 7.00
CA LEU A 179 2.33 14.13 6.78
C LEU A 179 2.82 14.96 5.60
N SER A 180 4.14 15.18 5.50
CA SER A 180 4.76 15.83 4.35
C SER A 180 4.48 15.05 3.06
N LEU A 181 4.60 13.72 3.10
CA LEU A 181 4.30 12.85 1.96
C LEU A 181 2.85 12.93 1.51
N LEU A 182 1.89 12.92 2.45
CA LEU A 182 0.46 13.11 2.15
C LEU A 182 0.20 14.47 1.50
N ALA A 183 0.78 15.56 2.04
CA ALA A 183 0.63 16.90 1.47
C ALA A 183 1.20 16.98 0.05
N ARG A 184 2.36 16.36 -0.21
CA ARG A 184 2.96 16.29 -1.55
C ARG A 184 2.13 15.45 -2.51
N ALA A 185 1.64 14.29 -2.08
CA ALA A 185 0.74 13.46 -2.87
C ALA A 185 -0.51 14.26 -3.29
N ARG A 186 -1.09 15.04 -2.37
CA ARG A 186 -2.22 15.93 -2.68
C ARG A 186 -1.88 17.01 -3.70
N GLN A 187 -0.67 17.59 -3.65
CA GLN A 187 -0.24 18.64 -4.58
C GLN A 187 -0.06 18.13 -6.01
N VAL A 188 0.42 16.91 -6.19
CA VAL A 188 0.64 16.35 -7.53
C VAL A 188 -0.61 15.72 -8.14
N LEU A 189 -1.73 15.66 -7.40
CA LEU A 189 -3.02 15.26 -7.95
C LEU A 189 -3.63 16.39 -8.80
N ARG A 190 -4.26 16.00 -9.90
CA ARG A 190 -5.17 16.86 -10.66
C ARG A 190 -6.43 17.14 -9.84
N PRO A 191 -7.14 18.24 -10.09
CA PRO A 191 -8.50 18.43 -9.56
C PRO A 191 -9.38 17.23 -9.95
N GLY A 192 -10.10 16.65 -8.97
CA GLY A 192 -10.87 15.42 -9.17
C GLY A 192 -10.05 14.13 -9.23
N GLY A 193 -8.73 14.21 -9.11
CA GLY A 193 -7.86 13.03 -9.06
C GLY A 193 -8.01 12.25 -7.75
N GLN A 194 -7.68 10.96 -7.77
CA GLN A 194 -7.86 10.05 -6.64
C GLN A 194 -6.56 9.82 -5.87
N LEU A 195 -6.60 9.93 -4.55
CA LEU A 195 -5.57 9.42 -3.63
C LEU A 195 -5.99 8.05 -3.13
N ILE A 196 -5.16 7.05 -3.36
CA ILE A 196 -5.39 5.64 -3.02
C ILE A 196 -4.40 5.27 -1.92
N ILE A 197 -4.90 4.89 -0.76
CA ILE A 197 -4.07 4.62 0.41
C ILE A 197 -4.34 3.20 0.90
N ALA A 198 -3.27 2.46 1.19
CA ALA A 198 -3.28 1.30 2.07
C ALA A 198 -2.41 1.63 3.30
N LEU A 199 -2.94 1.37 4.49
CA LEU A 199 -2.28 1.65 5.76
C LEU A 199 -2.50 0.53 6.76
N VAL A 200 -1.41 -0.09 7.21
CA VAL A 200 -1.48 -1.14 8.25
C VAL A 200 -2.01 -0.57 9.57
N LEU A 201 -3.05 -1.19 10.11
CA LEU A 201 -3.58 -0.92 11.43
C LEU A 201 -3.50 -2.18 12.32
N PRO A 202 -3.18 -2.02 13.63
CA PRO A 202 -2.92 -0.77 14.35
C PRO A 202 -1.64 -0.07 13.91
N TYR A 203 -1.66 1.26 13.83
CA TYR A 203 -0.56 2.10 13.35
C TYR A 203 0.67 1.99 14.25
N ARG A 204 1.75 1.42 13.73
CA ARG A 204 3.03 1.22 14.43
C ARG A 204 4.18 1.66 13.52
N PRO A 205 4.40 3.00 13.36
CA PRO A 205 5.36 3.50 12.41
C PRO A 205 6.79 3.30 12.88
N PHE A 206 7.65 2.94 11.92
CA PHE A 206 9.10 2.93 12.11
C PHE A 206 9.81 3.15 10.77
N VAL A 207 11.04 3.63 10.84
CA VAL A 207 11.93 3.79 9.70
C VAL A 207 13.26 3.08 9.97
N TYR A 208 13.91 2.58 8.92
CA TYR A 208 15.24 2.02 9.03
C TYR A 208 16.28 3.11 8.73
N ARG A 209 17.18 3.34 9.70
CA ARG A 209 18.33 4.23 9.55
C ARG A 209 19.60 3.48 9.95
N GLY A 210 20.54 3.32 9.02
CA GLY A 210 21.81 2.62 9.31
C GLY A 210 21.64 1.19 9.81
N GLY A 211 20.62 0.46 9.32
CA GLY A 211 20.34 -0.93 9.71
C GLY A 211 19.55 -1.09 11.02
N HIS A 212 19.16 0.01 11.67
CA HIS A 212 18.37 -0.02 12.90
C HIS A 212 16.99 0.62 12.70
N SER A 213 15.98 0.04 13.38
CA SER A 213 14.64 0.61 13.47
C SER A 213 14.65 1.84 14.37
N SER A 214 14.07 2.95 13.92
CA SER A 214 13.93 4.21 14.66
C SER A 214 12.55 4.82 14.46
N ALA A 215 12.15 5.74 15.35
CA ALA A 215 10.92 6.49 15.18
C ALA A 215 11.05 7.45 13.99
N PRO A 216 9.98 7.65 13.20
CA PRO A 216 9.96 8.66 12.15
C PRO A 216 9.94 10.08 12.76
N SER A 217 10.37 11.07 11.96
CA SER A 217 10.37 12.50 12.35
C SER A 217 8.96 13.08 12.45
N GLU A 218 8.04 12.59 11.63
CA GLU A 218 6.61 12.93 11.69
C GLU A 218 5.80 11.66 11.99
N ARG A 219 4.61 11.87 12.57
CA ARG A 219 3.64 10.79 12.82
C ARG A 219 2.27 11.19 12.34
N LEU A 220 1.52 10.24 11.80
CA LEU A 220 0.10 10.43 11.57
C LEU A 220 -0.64 10.62 12.89
N PRO A 221 -1.66 11.48 12.94
CA PRO A 221 -2.42 11.81 14.15
C PRO A 221 -3.39 10.69 14.56
N ILE A 222 -2.93 9.45 14.57
CA ILE A 222 -3.69 8.26 14.94
C ILE A 222 -3.38 7.94 16.39
N THR A 223 -4.37 8.08 17.27
CA THR A 223 -4.24 7.84 18.71
C THR A 223 -5.00 6.61 19.19
N LYS A 224 -6.01 6.20 18.44
CA LYS A 224 -6.89 5.08 18.77
C LYS A 224 -6.26 3.73 18.41
N LYS A 225 -6.71 2.68 19.12
CA LYS A 225 -6.12 1.33 19.00
C LYS A 225 -7.02 0.35 18.26
N THR A 226 -8.35 0.56 18.26
CA THR A 226 -9.27 -0.26 17.45
C THR A 226 -9.16 0.15 16.00
N PHE A 227 -9.43 -0.78 15.08
CA PHE A 227 -9.24 -0.57 13.66
C PHE A 227 -10.08 0.63 13.15
N GLU A 228 -11.38 0.63 13.43
CA GLU A 228 -12.32 1.65 12.96
C GLU A 228 -12.05 3.02 13.58
N ALA A 229 -11.73 3.06 14.87
CA ALA A 229 -11.41 4.32 15.53
C ALA A 229 -10.08 4.91 15.03
N ALA A 230 -9.08 4.07 14.73
CA ALA A 230 -7.83 4.50 14.12
C ALA A 230 -8.03 4.97 12.68
N ALA A 231 -8.88 4.27 11.90
CA ALA A 231 -9.27 4.69 10.56
C ALA A 231 -9.95 6.06 10.57
N ARG A 232 -10.88 6.28 11.51
CA ARG A 232 -11.56 7.57 11.68
C ARG A 232 -10.60 8.69 12.07
N ASP A 233 -9.66 8.46 13.01
CA ASP A 233 -8.62 9.43 13.36
C ASP A 233 -7.82 9.81 12.10
N PHE A 234 -7.34 8.83 11.34
CA PHE A 234 -6.57 9.04 10.13
C PHE A 234 -7.31 9.88 9.10
N ILE A 235 -8.55 9.52 8.80
CA ILE A 235 -9.38 10.22 7.82
C ILE A 235 -9.64 11.66 8.28
N SER A 236 -10.14 11.82 9.52
CA SER A 236 -10.60 13.13 10.01
C SER A 236 -9.46 14.09 10.27
N LEU A 237 -8.31 13.62 10.73
CA LEU A 237 -7.21 14.46 11.20
C LEU A 237 -6.06 14.59 10.19
N ALA A 238 -5.95 13.66 9.21
CA ALA A 238 -4.89 13.71 8.22
C ALA A 238 -5.40 13.95 6.79
N LEU A 239 -6.53 13.37 6.38
CA LEU A 239 -7.00 13.48 4.99
C LEU A 239 -7.93 14.67 4.77
N LEU A 240 -8.96 14.86 5.60
CA LEU A 240 -9.91 15.97 5.41
C LEU A 240 -9.25 17.35 5.42
N PRO A 241 -8.24 17.64 6.29
CA PRO A 241 -7.54 18.94 6.27
C PRO A 241 -6.78 19.21 4.97
N LEU A 242 -6.47 18.17 4.20
CA LEU A 242 -5.80 18.29 2.89
C LEU A 242 -6.79 18.56 1.73
N GLY A 243 -8.08 18.77 1.99
CA GLY A 243 -9.09 18.91 0.96
C GLY A 243 -9.32 17.61 0.18
N LEU A 244 -9.28 16.49 0.87
CA LEU A 244 -9.56 15.16 0.34
C LEU A 244 -10.95 14.71 0.80
N ARG A 245 -11.82 14.39 -0.16
CA ARG A 245 -13.15 13.82 0.11
C ARG A 245 -13.08 12.31 0.00
N VAL A 246 -13.33 11.61 1.11
CA VAL A 246 -13.35 10.15 1.12
C VAL A 246 -14.50 9.63 0.28
N GLN A 247 -14.19 8.76 -0.66
CA GLN A 247 -15.15 8.06 -1.53
C GLN A 247 -15.40 6.64 -1.01
N THR A 248 -14.32 5.95 -0.63
CA THR A 248 -14.40 4.55 -0.24
C THR A 248 -13.48 4.25 0.93
N ILE A 249 -13.97 3.44 1.86
CA ILE A 249 -13.23 2.87 2.98
C ILE A 249 -13.45 1.35 2.96
N SER A 250 -12.37 0.59 3.08
CA SER A 250 -12.44 -0.87 3.17
C SER A 250 -11.38 -1.41 4.13
N ARG A 251 -11.54 -2.63 4.57
CA ARG A 251 -10.53 -3.43 5.26
C ARG A 251 -10.15 -4.62 4.41
N THR A 252 -8.87 -4.92 4.34
CA THR A 252 -8.39 -6.08 3.59
C THR A 252 -7.18 -6.71 4.29
N PRO A 253 -6.97 -8.02 4.15
CA PRO A 253 -5.71 -8.62 4.57
C PRO A 253 -4.57 -8.13 3.67
N TYR A 254 -3.49 -7.67 4.27
CA TYR A 254 -2.22 -7.43 3.60
C TYR A 254 -1.35 -8.68 3.76
N LEU A 255 -1.10 -9.36 2.67
CA LEU A 255 -0.35 -10.61 2.66
C LEU A 255 1.08 -10.38 2.18
N SER A 256 2.02 -10.86 2.96
CA SER A 256 3.45 -10.83 2.61
C SER A 256 4.01 -12.23 2.56
N GLY A 257 4.85 -12.49 1.57
CA GLY A 257 5.60 -13.74 1.48
C GLY A 257 6.34 -14.04 2.78
N GLY A 258 6.33 -15.29 3.19
CA GLY A 258 6.90 -15.73 4.44
C GLY A 258 8.38 -16.12 4.36
N ASP A 259 8.83 -16.75 5.40
CA ASP A 259 10.19 -17.24 5.57
C ASP A 259 10.22 -18.78 5.72
N SER A 260 11.26 -19.32 6.36
CA SER A 260 11.37 -20.75 6.63
C SER A 260 10.34 -21.28 7.65
N ALA A 261 9.80 -20.39 8.51
CA ALA A 261 8.85 -20.77 9.56
C ALA A 261 7.39 -20.65 9.09
N HIS A 262 7.07 -19.60 8.36
CA HIS A 262 5.71 -19.30 7.89
C HIS A 262 5.68 -19.12 6.38
N ALA A 263 4.65 -19.68 5.73
CA ALA A 263 4.47 -19.53 4.29
C ALA A 263 4.09 -18.10 3.91
N LEU A 264 3.26 -17.46 4.71
CA LEU A 264 2.80 -16.09 4.58
C LEU A 264 2.69 -15.42 5.96
N TYR A 265 2.80 -14.11 5.94
CA TYR A 265 2.41 -13.22 7.03
C TYR A 265 1.19 -12.41 6.61
N GLU A 266 0.28 -12.19 7.56
CA GLU A 266 -0.93 -11.41 7.39
C GLU A 266 -0.92 -10.20 8.33
N LEU A 267 -1.25 -9.04 7.77
CA LEU A 267 -1.53 -7.80 8.49
C LEU A 267 -2.87 -7.26 8.04
N ASP A 268 -3.44 -6.35 8.81
CA ASP A 268 -4.71 -5.70 8.48
C ASP A 268 -4.46 -4.35 7.82
N ASP A 269 -4.95 -4.16 6.60
CA ASP A 269 -4.88 -2.90 5.87
C ASP A 269 -6.20 -2.15 5.90
N LEU A 270 -6.13 -0.88 6.25
CA LEU A 270 -7.13 0.12 5.92
C LEU A 270 -6.91 0.58 4.49
N ILE A 271 -7.91 0.43 3.64
CA ILE A 271 -7.92 1.01 2.30
C ILE A 271 -8.80 2.25 2.29
N VAL A 272 -8.28 3.35 1.78
CA VAL A 272 -9.02 4.59 1.57
C VAL A 272 -8.83 5.06 0.14
N VAL A 273 -9.93 5.32 -0.56
CA VAL A 273 -9.94 6.05 -1.82
C VAL A 273 -10.55 7.42 -1.55
N ALA A 274 -9.80 8.48 -1.83
CA ALA A 274 -10.25 9.84 -1.61
C ALA A 274 -10.01 10.72 -2.84
N GLU A 275 -10.96 11.60 -3.14
CA GLU A 275 -10.90 12.53 -4.26
C GLU A 275 -10.33 13.88 -3.83
N ALA A 276 -9.48 14.46 -4.66
CA ALA A 276 -8.93 15.79 -4.49
C ALA A 276 -9.99 16.85 -4.80
N VAL A 277 -10.46 17.60 -3.79
CA VAL A 277 -11.46 18.67 -3.93
C VAL A 277 -10.77 20.03 -3.77
N GLY A 278 -11.04 20.94 -4.71
CA GLY A 278 -10.47 22.30 -4.69
C GLY A 278 -8.94 22.32 -4.89
N GLU A 279 -8.36 23.48 -4.66
CA GLU A 279 -6.90 23.66 -4.68
C GLU A 279 -6.23 23.00 -3.46
N PRO A 280 -5.02 22.44 -3.62
CA PRO A 280 -4.30 21.89 -2.49
C PRO A 280 -3.96 23.00 -1.48
N PRO A 281 -4.04 22.71 -0.17
CA PRO A 281 -3.58 23.67 0.83
C PRO A 281 -2.07 23.93 0.65
N PRO A 282 -1.59 25.14 0.98
CA PRO A 282 -0.17 25.44 0.94
C PRO A 282 0.59 24.51 1.88
N ILE A 283 1.74 23.98 1.44
CA ILE A 283 2.65 23.26 2.32
C ILE A 283 3.18 24.27 3.33
N LEU A 284 2.83 24.11 4.61
CA LEU A 284 3.42 24.89 5.68
C LEU A 284 4.94 24.72 5.62
N GLY A 285 5.64 25.82 5.37
CA GLY A 285 7.01 25.91 4.90
C GLY A 285 8.03 25.08 5.67
N ARG A 286 9.07 24.72 4.95
CA ARG A 286 10.37 24.33 5.51
C ARG A 286 10.86 25.50 6.40
N ARG A 287 10.88 25.32 7.73
CA ARG A 287 11.73 26.10 8.63
C ARG A 287 13.05 25.36 8.83
#